data_61d1bda3668c1a31de9ae6c29f81908d
#
_entry.id   61d1bda3668c1a31de9ae6c29f81908d
#
_cell.length_a   1.000
_cell.length_b   1.000
_cell.length_c   1.000
_cell.angle_alpha   90.00
_cell.angle_beta   90.00
_cell.angle_gamma   90.00
#
_symmetry.space_group_name_H-M   'P 1'
#
loop_
_entity.id
_entity.type
_entity.pdbx_description
1 polymer ?
#
loop_
_entity_poly.entity_id
_entity_poly.type
_entity_poly.pdbx_seq_one_letter_code
_entity_poly.pdbx_strand_id
1 'polypeptide(L)'
;MENNAVISIEQVIDYIENHLSEKIDLETVSTTVNYSKYHLHRMFTETVGLTIHDYVQRRQLTEAAKLLVFSDKPIIEIAFICGYESQQSFTTAFTAMYKTSPAQYRDKQEFYPLLLQVVIHNKKVNTTLTKNDIRFATIEDIPSWMELLRLVVDGYPVLDETDYLHKLKICIQNKQALVLKDGDLL
;
A
#
# COMPACT_ATOMS: atom_id res chain seq x y z
N MET A 1 8.77 -19.96 16.83
CA MET A 1 7.33 -19.87 16.50
C MET A 1 7.00 -18.56 15.75
N GLU A 2 7.54 -17.41 16.15
CA GLU A 2 7.31 -16.12 15.48
C GLU A 2 7.73 -16.10 13.98
N ASN A 3 8.84 -16.74 13.64
CA ASN A 3 9.33 -16.74 12.25
C ASN A 3 8.37 -17.47 11.27
N ASN A 4 7.72 -18.54 11.72
CA ASN A 4 6.75 -19.28 10.88
C ASN A 4 5.45 -18.49 10.67
N ALA A 5 5.01 -17.73 11.68
CA ALA A 5 3.83 -16.87 11.58
C ALA A 5 4.02 -15.76 10.54
N VAL A 6 5.18 -15.11 10.56
CA VAL A 6 5.55 -14.05 9.61
C VAL A 6 5.61 -14.59 8.18
N ILE A 7 6.28 -15.72 7.95
CA ILE A 7 6.35 -16.38 6.63
C ILE A 7 4.93 -16.72 6.12
N SER A 8 4.06 -17.20 7.01
CA SER A 8 2.67 -17.51 6.62
C SER A 8 1.88 -16.26 6.23
N ILE A 9 2.11 -15.13 6.90
CA ILE A 9 1.44 -13.88 6.54
C ILE A 9 1.99 -13.31 5.23
N GLU A 10 3.29 -13.42 4.96
CA GLU A 10 3.86 -13.08 3.65
C GLU A 10 3.19 -13.90 2.53
N GLN A 11 3.06 -15.21 2.69
CA GLN A 11 2.36 -16.08 1.72
C GLN A 11 0.90 -15.67 1.51
N VAL A 12 0.21 -15.25 2.58
CA VAL A 12 -1.16 -14.74 2.49
C VAL A 12 -1.22 -13.43 1.72
N ILE A 13 -0.30 -12.50 1.97
CA ILE A 13 -0.21 -11.25 1.22
C ILE A 13 0.07 -11.53 -0.25
N ASP A 14 1.04 -12.37 -0.57
CA ASP A 14 1.38 -12.73 -1.95
C ASP A 14 0.18 -13.40 -2.65
N TYR A 15 -0.54 -14.27 -1.97
CA TYR A 15 -1.77 -14.86 -2.51
C TYR A 15 -2.81 -13.79 -2.83
N ILE A 16 -3.07 -12.87 -1.89
CA ILE A 16 -4.03 -11.78 -2.07
C ILE A 16 -3.65 -10.90 -3.26
N GLU A 17 -2.38 -10.47 -3.34
CA GLU A 17 -1.90 -9.58 -4.41
C GLU A 17 -2.02 -10.23 -5.81
N ASN A 18 -1.80 -11.54 -5.90
CA ASN A 18 -1.96 -12.27 -7.16
C ASN A 18 -3.42 -12.53 -7.55
N HIS A 19 -4.39 -12.33 -6.63
CA HIS A 19 -5.81 -12.63 -6.85
C HIS A 19 -6.73 -11.41 -6.58
N LEU A 20 -6.19 -10.18 -6.63
CA LEU A 20 -6.98 -8.97 -6.37
C LEU A 20 -8.17 -8.76 -7.31
N SER A 21 -8.10 -9.34 -8.53
CA SER A 21 -9.20 -9.32 -9.51
C SER A 21 -10.33 -10.31 -9.21
N GLU A 22 -10.14 -11.18 -8.23
CA GLU A 22 -11.06 -12.26 -7.89
C GLU A 22 -11.74 -12.00 -6.55
N LYS A 23 -12.82 -12.73 -6.29
CA LYS A 23 -13.42 -12.76 -4.96
C LYS A 23 -12.57 -13.64 -4.05
N ILE A 24 -11.81 -13.01 -3.17
CA ILE A 24 -10.96 -13.72 -2.22
C ILE A 24 -11.81 -14.36 -1.14
N ASP A 25 -11.81 -15.69 -1.11
CA ASP A 25 -12.44 -16.48 -0.04
C ASP A 25 -11.43 -16.78 1.08
N LEU A 26 -11.80 -16.40 2.29
CA LEU A 26 -10.96 -16.59 3.48
C LEU A 26 -10.69 -18.09 3.77
N GLU A 27 -11.57 -18.98 3.32
CA GLU A 27 -11.38 -20.42 3.43
C GLU A 27 -10.21 -20.90 2.59
N THR A 28 -10.21 -20.49 1.33
CA THR A 28 -9.12 -20.78 0.39
C THR A 28 -7.79 -20.24 0.91
N VAL A 29 -7.76 -18.98 1.34
CA VAL A 29 -6.55 -18.36 1.90
C VAL A 29 -6.06 -19.12 3.14
N SER A 30 -6.95 -19.53 4.04
CA SER A 30 -6.55 -20.21 5.27
C SER A 30 -5.99 -21.62 5.01
N THR A 31 -6.47 -22.31 3.97
CA THR A 31 -5.96 -23.64 3.59
C THR A 31 -4.56 -23.57 2.98
N THR A 32 -4.20 -22.51 2.27
CA THR A 32 -2.84 -22.37 1.68
C THR A 32 -1.74 -22.31 2.75
N VAL A 33 -2.07 -21.82 3.95
CA VAL A 33 -1.11 -21.68 5.07
C VAL A 33 -1.36 -22.67 6.21
N ASN A 34 -2.30 -23.64 6.04
CA ASN A 34 -2.65 -24.66 7.03
C ASN A 34 -3.09 -24.10 8.40
N TYR A 35 -3.79 -22.98 8.42
CA TYR A 35 -4.37 -22.38 9.63
C TYR A 35 -5.90 -22.39 9.57
N SER A 36 -6.54 -22.32 10.74
CA SER A 36 -7.97 -22.03 10.79
C SER A 36 -8.22 -20.57 10.43
N LYS A 37 -9.37 -20.27 9.81
CA LYS A 37 -9.78 -18.90 9.47
C LYS A 37 -9.63 -17.90 10.62
N TYR A 38 -10.06 -18.32 11.81
CA TYR A 38 -10.00 -17.46 13.01
C TYR A 38 -8.55 -17.15 13.41
N HIS A 39 -7.70 -18.16 13.39
CA HIS A 39 -6.29 -18.00 13.74
C HIS A 39 -5.56 -17.10 12.70
N LEU A 40 -5.80 -17.36 11.41
CA LEU A 40 -5.26 -16.55 10.34
C LEU A 40 -5.69 -15.10 10.44
N HIS A 41 -6.99 -14.84 10.64
CA HIS A 41 -7.52 -13.49 10.77
C HIS A 41 -6.85 -12.73 11.91
N ARG A 42 -6.68 -13.36 13.07
CA ARG A 42 -6.00 -12.76 14.22
C ARG A 42 -4.54 -12.45 13.92
N MET A 43 -3.80 -13.44 13.40
CA MET A 43 -2.39 -13.28 13.03
C MET A 43 -2.19 -12.15 12.03
N PHE A 44 -3.01 -12.12 10.98
CA PHE A 44 -2.95 -11.10 9.95
C PHE A 44 -3.19 -9.71 10.55
N THR A 45 -4.24 -9.56 11.36
CA THR A 45 -4.55 -8.28 12.00
C THR A 45 -3.46 -7.82 12.97
N GLU A 46 -2.87 -8.74 13.73
CA GLU A 46 -1.76 -8.44 14.65
C GLU A 46 -0.49 -8.00 13.89
N THR A 47 -0.23 -8.58 12.71
CA THR A 47 0.98 -8.32 11.92
C THR A 47 0.83 -7.11 11.00
N VAL A 48 -0.31 -6.99 10.30
CA VAL A 48 -0.54 -5.98 9.26
C VAL A 48 -1.28 -4.74 9.80
N GLY A 49 -1.96 -4.87 10.94
CA GLY A 49 -2.75 -3.79 11.53
C GLY A 49 -4.13 -3.59 10.87
N LEU A 50 -4.48 -4.41 9.88
CA LEU A 50 -5.76 -4.37 9.15
C LEU A 50 -6.40 -5.76 9.16
N THR A 51 -7.72 -5.82 9.02
CA THR A 51 -8.37 -7.08 8.69
C THR A 51 -8.01 -7.50 7.25
N ILE A 52 -8.07 -8.80 6.94
CA ILE A 52 -7.85 -9.28 5.56
C ILE A 52 -8.82 -8.61 4.59
N HIS A 53 -10.09 -8.47 4.99
CA HIS A 53 -11.11 -7.81 4.18
C HIS A 53 -10.76 -6.34 3.90
N ASP A 54 -10.35 -5.57 4.92
CA ASP A 54 -9.98 -4.16 4.76
C ASP A 54 -8.71 -4.01 3.91
N TYR A 55 -7.75 -4.93 4.07
CA TYR A 55 -6.55 -4.98 3.23
C TYR A 55 -6.91 -5.18 1.76
N VAL A 56 -7.66 -6.24 1.43
CA VAL A 56 -8.11 -6.55 0.07
C VAL A 56 -8.86 -5.37 -0.54
N GLN A 57 -9.84 -4.83 0.16
CA GLN A 57 -10.64 -3.72 -0.33
C GLN A 57 -9.79 -2.48 -0.65
N ARG A 58 -8.86 -2.12 0.24
CA ARG A 58 -7.96 -0.97 0.01
C ARG A 58 -7.01 -1.20 -1.15
N ARG A 59 -6.49 -2.42 -1.30
CA ARG A 59 -5.63 -2.78 -2.43
C ARG A 59 -6.39 -2.75 -3.75
N GLN A 60 -7.57 -3.36 -3.82
CA GLN A 60 -8.46 -3.31 -5.00
C GLN A 60 -8.79 -1.88 -5.41
N LEU A 61 -9.13 -1.01 -4.45
CA LEU A 61 -9.44 0.38 -4.73
C LEU A 61 -8.19 1.19 -5.12
N THR A 62 -7.01 0.85 -4.62
CA THR A 62 -5.74 1.46 -5.05
C THR A 62 -5.44 1.12 -6.50
N GLU A 63 -5.58 -0.15 -6.91
CA GLU A 63 -5.41 -0.57 -8.30
C GLU A 63 -6.46 0.08 -9.23
N ALA A 64 -7.71 0.19 -8.75
CA ALA A 64 -8.75 0.89 -9.49
C ALA A 64 -8.41 2.39 -9.68
N ALA A 65 -7.92 3.06 -8.65
CA ALA A 65 -7.49 4.45 -8.72
C ALA A 65 -6.35 4.65 -9.74
N LYS A 66 -5.39 3.72 -9.77
CA LYS A 66 -4.31 3.67 -10.75
C LYS A 66 -4.87 3.54 -12.18
N LEU A 67 -5.78 2.60 -12.41
CA LEU A 67 -6.43 2.42 -13.72
C LEU A 67 -7.27 3.63 -14.15
N LEU A 68 -7.94 4.30 -13.20
CA LEU A 68 -8.72 5.50 -13.49
C LEU A 68 -7.84 6.64 -14.03
N VAL A 69 -6.63 6.81 -13.49
CA VAL A 69 -5.72 7.90 -13.87
C VAL A 69 -4.87 7.54 -15.09
N PHE A 70 -4.39 6.30 -15.18
CA PHE A 70 -3.39 5.90 -16.17
C PHE A 70 -3.95 5.06 -17.33
N SER A 71 -5.28 4.92 -17.44
CA SER A 71 -5.90 4.24 -18.58
C SER A 71 -7.22 4.88 -19.00
N ASP A 72 -7.59 4.66 -20.26
CA ASP A 72 -8.88 5.11 -20.82
C ASP A 72 -10.00 4.06 -20.66
N LYS A 73 -9.78 3.02 -19.83
CA LYS A 73 -10.75 1.96 -19.64
C LYS A 73 -12.08 2.50 -19.09
N PRO A 74 -13.22 2.01 -19.59
CA PRO A 74 -14.52 2.34 -18.99
C PRO A 74 -14.57 2.02 -17.50
N ILE A 75 -15.24 2.84 -16.71
CA ILE A 75 -15.35 2.64 -15.24
C ILE A 75 -15.95 1.27 -14.89
N ILE A 76 -16.88 0.78 -15.71
CA ILE A 76 -17.46 -0.56 -15.54
C ILE A 76 -16.42 -1.67 -15.72
N GLU A 77 -15.51 -1.52 -16.68
CA GLU A 77 -14.43 -2.49 -16.92
C GLU A 77 -13.44 -2.47 -15.73
N ILE A 78 -13.08 -1.29 -15.25
CA ILE A 78 -12.22 -1.15 -14.07
C ILE A 78 -12.86 -1.81 -12.85
N ALA A 79 -14.18 -1.64 -12.65
CA ALA A 79 -14.89 -2.29 -11.55
C ALA A 79 -14.73 -3.83 -11.60
N PHE A 80 -14.90 -4.43 -12.77
CA PHE A 80 -14.74 -5.89 -12.93
C PHE A 80 -13.27 -6.34 -12.78
N ILE A 81 -12.31 -5.61 -13.34
CA ILE A 81 -10.88 -5.90 -13.18
C ILE A 81 -10.46 -5.90 -11.70
N CYS A 82 -11.08 -5.04 -10.89
CA CYS A 82 -10.79 -4.92 -9.46
C CYS A 82 -11.70 -5.81 -8.58
N GLY A 83 -12.36 -6.83 -9.16
CA GLY A 83 -13.10 -7.86 -8.43
C GLY A 83 -14.49 -7.44 -7.95
N TYR A 84 -15.05 -6.33 -8.45
CA TYR A 84 -16.42 -5.90 -8.12
C TYR A 84 -17.44 -6.54 -9.07
N GLU A 85 -18.57 -6.98 -8.53
CA GLU A 85 -19.66 -7.61 -9.30
C GLU A 85 -20.48 -6.61 -10.12
N SER A 86 -20.36 -5.31 -9.83
CA SER A 86 -21.08 -4.25 -10.55
C SER A 86 -20.38 -2.90 -10.42
N GLN A 87 -20.61 -2.02 -11.41
CA GLN A 87 -20.15 -0.64 -11.34
C GLN A 87 -20.75 0.11 -10.16
N GLN A 88 -21.98 -0.22 -9.74
CA GLN A 88 -22.63 0.45 -8.61
C GLN A 88 -21.95 0.10 -7.29
N SER A 89 -21.67 -1.19 -7.03
CA SER A 89 -20.98 -1.61 -5.81
C SER A 89 -19.56 -1.01 -5.75
N PHE A 90 -18.85 -1.00 -6.89
CA PHE A 90 -17.57 -0.34 -7.02
C PHE A 90 -17.64 1.15 -6.69
N THR A 91 -18.56 1.88 -7.35
CA THR A 91 -18.71 3.33 -7.14
C THR A 91 -19.00 3.67 -5.68
N THR A 92 -19.84 2.88 -5.03
CA THR A 92 -20.17 3.04 -3.61
C THR A 92 -18.93 2.85 -2.74
N ALA A 93 -18.20 1.76 -2.92
CA ALA A 93 -16.98 1.47 -2.16
C ALA A 93 -15.88 2.52 -2.41
N PHE A 94 -15.66 2.88 -3.69
CA PHE A 94 -14.68 3.88 -4.08
C PHE A 94 -14.99 5.24 -3.45
N THR A 95 -16.25 5.70 -3.56
CA THR A 95 -16.66 6.99 -2.99
C THR A 95 -16.58 7.00 -1.46
N ALA A 96 -16.88 5.88 -0.81
CA ALA A 96 -16.75 5.76 0.65
C ALA A 96 -15.29 5.95 1.10
N MET A 97 -14.31 5.46 0.34
CA MET A 97 -12.89 5.51 0.69
C MET A 97 -12.19 6.79 0.20
N TYR A 98 -12.35 7.14 -1.09
CA TYR A 98 -11.70 8.30 -1.71
C TYR A 98 -12.45 9.63 -1.53
N LYS A 99 -13.68 9.61 -1.00
CA LYS A 99 -14.56 10.77 -0.80
C LYS A 99 -14.88 11.54 -2.09
N THR A 100 -14.70 10.90 -3.23
CA THR A 100 -15.02 11.42 -4.57
C THR A 100 -15.45 10.27 -5.47
N SER A 101 -16.26 10.54 -6.49
CA SER A 101 -16.67 9.49 -7.42
C SER A 101 -15.52 9.05 -8.35
N PRO A 102 -15.56 7.82 -8.89
CA PRO A 102 -14.54 7.36 -9.84
C PRO A 102 -14.37 8.30 -11.05
N ALA A 103 -15.44 8.84 -11.58
CA ALA A 103 -15.39 9.79 -12.70
C ALA A 103 -14.67 11.09 -12.31
N GLN A 104 -15.04 11.68 -11.16
CA GLN A 104 -14.40 12.89 -10.66
C GLN A 104 -12.92 12.65 -10.30
N TYR A 105 -12.59 11.45 -9.81
CA TYR A 105 -11.21 11.08 -9.52
C TYR A 105 -10.37 11.00 -10.81
N ARG A 106 -10.92 10.40 -11.85
CA ARG A 106 -10.32 10.38 -13.20
C ARG A 106 -10.08 11.78 -13.74
N ASP A 107 -11.08 12.66 -13.64
CA ASP A 107 -10.99 14.03 -14.17
C ASP A 107 -9.87 14.86 -13.50
N LYS A 108 -9.55 14.58 -12.25
CA LYS A 108 -8.46 15.26 -11.53
C LYS A 108 -7.07 14.85 -11.99
N GLN A 109 -6.91 13.66 -12.56
CA GLN A 109 -5.62 13.09 -13.02
C GLN A 109 -4.55 13.09 -11.91
N GLU A 110 -4.97 12.96 -10.66
CA GLU A 110 -4.09 12.88 -9.47
C GLU A 110 -4.23 11.50 -8.85
N PHE A 111 -3.14 10.74 -8.83
CA PHE A 111 -3.12 9.42 -8.20
C PHE A 111 -2.55 9.48 -6.79
N TYR A 112 -3.22 8.85 -5.84
CA TYR A 112 -2.65 8.47 -4.55
C TYR A 112 -3.22 7.13 -4.09
N PRO A 113 -2.39 6.24 -3.53
CA PRO A 113 -2.82 4.93 -3.05
C PRO A 113 -3.53 5.04 -1.70
N LEU A 114 -4.56 4.21 -1.46
CA LEU A 114 -5.12 4.01 -0.11
C LEU A 114 -4.23 3.10 0.72
N LEU A 115 -3.61 2.13 0.07
CA LEU A 115 -2.72 1.16 0.68
C LEU A 115 -1.80 0.59 -0.40
N LEU A 116 -0.50 0.65 -0.16
CA LEU A 116 0.49 -0.09 -0.95
C LEU A 116 0.57 -1.54 -0.48
N GLN A 117 1.12 -2.42 -1.31
CA GLN A 117 1.42 -3.79 -0.89
C GLN A 117 2.31 -3.76 0.36
N VAL A 118 1.87 -4.47 1.39
CA VAL A 118 2.67 -4.62 2.61
C VAL A 118 3.79 -5.60 2.34
N VAL A 119 5.02 -5.16 2.48
CA VAL A 119 6.22 -6.01 2.42
C VAL A 119 6.71 -6.25 3.84
N ILE A 120 6.63 -7.50 4.28
CA ILE A 120 7.13 -7.88 5.60
C ILE A 120 8.61 -8.22 5.46
N HIS A 121 9.47 -7.38 5.97
CA HIS A 121 10.90 -7.66 5.95
C HIS A 121 11.25 -8.56 7.13
N ASN A 122 11.52 -9.83 6.85
CA ASN A 122 11.99 -10.84 7.82
C ASN A 122 13.47 -10.59 8.24
N LYS A 123 14.00 -9.41 7.98
CA LYS A 123 15.26 -9.02 8.62
C LYS A 123 14.95 -8.82 10.09
N LYS A 124 15.55 -9.64 10.96
CA LYS A 124 15.78 -9.26 12.34
C LYS A 124 16.56 -7.94 12.28
N VAL A 125 15.84 -6.85 12.20
CA VAL A 125 16.41 -5.55 12.51
C VAL A 125 16.66 -5.62 14.01
N ASN A 126 17.89 -5.99 14.36
CA ASN A 126 18.36 -6.01 15.76
C ASN A 126 18.54 -4.59 16.29
N THR A 127 17.83 -3.64 15.73
CA THR A 127 17.86 -2.24 16.12
C THR A 127 16.57 -1.91 16.83
N THR A 128 16.65 -1.67 18.09
CA THR A 128 15.59 -1.04 18.89
C THR A 128 15.54 0.44 18.49
N LEU A 129 14.91 0.73 17.34
CA LEU A 129 14.62 2.11 16.98
C LEU A 129 13.75 2.75 18.05
N THR A 130 14.21 3.84 18.58
CA THR A 130 13.56 4.60 19.65
C THR A 130 13.09 5.93 19.11
N LYS A 131 12.26 6.64 19.87
CA LYS A 131 11.86 8.01 19.50
C LYS A 131 13.06 8.96 19.36
N ASN A 132 14.21 8.62 19.94
CA ASN A 132 15.43 9.43 19.84
C ASN A 132 16.13 9.29 18.49
N ASP A 133 15.77 8.28 17.69
CA ASP A 133 16.32 8.05 16.37
C ASP A 133 15.57 8.84 15.29
N ILE A 134 14.46 9.51 15.68
CA ILE A 134 13.73 10.43 14.81
C ILE A 134 14.43 11.79 14.83
N ARG A 135 14.79 12.28 13.65
CA ARG A 135 15.37 13.61 13.48
C ARG A 135 14.81 14.34 12.28
N PHE A 136 15.03 15.64 12.20
CA PHE A 136 14.74 16.36 10.97
C PHE A 136 15.63 15.86 9.83
N ALA A 137 15.03 15.71 8.66
CA ALA A 137 15.74 15.36 7.44
C ALA A 137 16.74 16.46 7.05
N THR A 138 17.83 16.04 6.44
CA THR A 138 18.87 16.92 5.87
C THR A 138 18.98 16.69 4.36
N ILE A 139 19.69 17.55 3.67
CA ILE A 139 19.93 17.40 2.21
C ILE A 139 20.66 16.08 1.90
N GLU A 140 21.47 15.58 2.82
CA GLU A 140 22.21 14.31 2.70
C GLU A 140 21.28 13.09 2.71
N ASP A 141 20.06 13.21 3.20
CA ASP A 141 19.07 12.12 3.22
C ASP A 141 18.33 11.94 1.89
N ILE A 142 18.43 12.93 0.99
CA ILE A 142 17.68 12.95 -0.27
C ILE A 142 17.93 11.70 -1.14
N PRO A 143 19.17 11.23 -1.33
CA PRO A 143 19.42 10.04 -2.16
C PRO A 143 18.68 8.80 -1.64
N SER A 144 18.82 8.48 -0.36
CA SER A 144 18.14 7.33 0.27
C SER A 144 16.61 7.52 0.30
N TRP A 145 16.13 8.76 0.51
CA TRP A 145 14.71 9.10 0.42
C TRP A 145 14.13 8.83 -0.96
N MET A 146 14.83 9.25 -2.02
CA MET A 146 14.40 9.01 -3.40
C MET A 146 14.46 7.54 -3.77
N GLU A 147 15.43 6.80 -3.27
CA GLU A 147 15.50 5.34 -3.46
C GLU A 147 14.32 4.64 -2.79
N LEU A 148 14.03 4.96 -1.55
CA LEU A 148 12.85 4.45 -0.83
C LEU A 148 11.56 4.80 -1.57
N LEU A 149 11.41 6.05 -2.03
CA LEU A 149 10.25 6.50 -2.79
C LEU A 149 10.02 5.64 -4.05
N ARG A 150 11.09 5.33 -4.80
CA ARG A 150 11.02 4.47 -5.99
C ARG A 150 10.58 3.05 -5.69
N LEU A 151 10.89 2.56 -4.50
CA LEU A 151 10.53 1.21 -4.07
C LEU A 151 9.09 1.11 -3.57
N VAL A 152 8.57 2.16 -2.91
CA VAL A 152 7.30 2.08 -2.17
C VAL A 152 6.15 2.82 -2.83
N VAL A 153 6.41 3.76 -3.75
CA VAL A 153 5.36 4.52 -4.44
C VAL A 153 4.96 3.82 -5.73
N ASP A 154 3.80 3.19 -5.70
CA ASP A 154 3.18 2.63 -6.89
C ASP A 154 2.85 3.75 -7.88
N GLY A 155 3.25 3.59 -9.16
CA GLY A 155 3.10 4.65 -10.17
C GLY A 155 4.23 5.69 -10.17
N TYR A 156 5.31 5.44 -9.45
CA TYR A 156 6.50 6.31 -9.43
C TYR A 156 6.99 6.79 -10.81
N PRO A 157 6.96 5.98 -11.90
CA PRO A 157 7.40 6.44 -13.21
C PRO A 157 6.64 7.65 -13.77
N VAL A 158 5.48 7.98 -13.20
CA VAL A 158 4.63 9.13 -13.59
C VAL A 158 4.86 10.33 -12.66
N LEU A 159 5.59 10.14 -11.56
CA LEU A 159 5.94 11.22 -10.65
C LEU A 159 7.00 12.12 -11.31
N ASP A 160 6.75 13.43 -11.38
CA ASP A 160 7.78 14.39 -11.76
C ASP A 160 8.83 14.48 -10.63
N GLU A 161 9.93 13.74 -10.79
CA GLU A 161 11.03 13.71 -9.82
C GLU A 161 11.57 15.12 -9.54
N THR A 162 11.61 15.97 -10.55
CA THR A 162 12.19 17.32 -10.44
C THR A 162 11.32 18.20 -9.54
N ASP A 163 10.00 18.18 -9.75
CA ASP A 163 9.04 18.91 -8.93
C ASP A 163 9.00 18.36 -7.50
N TYR A 164 8.99 17.02 -7.36
CA TYR A 164 9.04 16.37 -6.05
C TYR A 164 10.30 16.73 -5.27
N LEU A 165 11.48 16.64 -5.90
CA LEU A 165 12.76 17.01 -5.29
C LEU A 165 12.79 18.49 -4.88
N HIS A 166 12.22 19.36 -5.70
CA HIS A 166 12.12 20.77 -5.35
C HIS A 166 11.29 20.99 -4.09
N LYS A 167 10.10 20.39 -4.02
CA LYS A 167 9.22 20.43 -2.85
C LYS A 167 9.86 19.80 -1.61
N LEU A 168 10.51 18.64 -1.77
CA LEU A 168 11.20 17.97 -0.66
C LEU A 168 12.30 18.85 -0.06
N LYS A 169 13.10 19.50 -0.90
CA LYS A 169 14.14 20.46 -0.43
C LYS A 169 13.53 21.60 0.38
N ILE A 170 12.40 22.14 -0.05
CA ILE A 170 11.69 23.18 0.69
C ILE A 170 11.21 22.66 2.05
N CYS A 171 10.62 21.45 2.10
CA CYS A 171 10.19 20.83 3.35
C CYS A 171 11.37 20.60 4.31
N ILE A 172 12.52 20.15 3.80
CA ILE A 172 13.74 19.96 4.60
C ILE A 172 14.22 21.31 5.18
N GLN A 173 14.31 22.33 4.35
CA GLN A 173 14.74 23.68 4.79
C GLN A 173 13.82 24.26 5.86
N ASN A 174 12.52 24.01 5.76
CA ASN A 174 11.50 24.46 6.70
C ASN A 174 11.35 23.56 7.93
N LYS A 175 12.17 22.51 8.09
CA LYS A 175 12.07 21.50 9.18
C LYS A 175 10.69 20.86 9.24
N GLN A 176 10.12 20.53 8.09
CA GLN A 176 8.82 19.86 7.94
C GLN A 176 8.96 18.39 7.55
N ALA A 177 10.18 17.93 7.28
CA ALA A 177 10.48 16.53 6.95
C ALA A 177 11.22 15.87 8.12
N LEU A 178 10.75 14.69 8.52
CA LEU A 178 11.37 13.86 9.56
C LEU A 178 11.83 12.54 8.95
N VAL A 179 12.93 12.01 9.46
CA VAL A 179 13.46 10.70 9.11
C VAL A 179 13.67 9.85 10.34
N LEU A 180 13.45 8.56 10.20
CA LEU A 180 13.83 7.52 11.13
C LEU A 180 14.84 6.63 10.41
N LYS A 181 16.07 6.59 10.90
CA LYS A 181 17.14 5.82 10.27
C LYS A 181 17.57 4.64 11.14
N ASP A 182 17.82 3.51 10.47
CA ASP A 182 18.52 2.36 11.02
C ASP A 182 19.92 2.29 10.40
N GLY A 183 20.90 2.90 11.06
CA GLY A 183 22.23 3.11 10.49
C GLY A 183 22.17 4.05 9.28
N ASP A 184 22.62 3.57 8.10
CA ASP A 184 22.61 4.32 6.84
C ASP A 184 21.31 4.15 6.04
N LEU A 185 20.36 3.29 6.50
CA LEU A 185 19.07 3.06 5.87
C LEU A 185 18.03 4.05 6.39
N LEU A 186 17.24 4.59 5.47
CA LEU A 186 16.03 5.38 5.76
C LEU A 186 14.89 4.47 6.15
#